data_080af89340c44b4084506e479afddfd7
#
_entry.id   080af89340c44b4084506e479afddfd7
#
_cell.length_a   1.000
_cell.length_b   1.000
_cell.length_c   1.000
_cell.angle_alpha   90.00
_cell.angle_beta   90.00
_cell.angle_gamma   90.00
#
_symmetry.space_group_name_H-M   'P 1'
#
loop_
_entity.id
_entity.type
_entity.pdbx_description
1 polymer ?
#
loop_
_entity_poly.entity_id
_entity_poly.type
_entity_poly.pdbx_seq_one_letter_code
_entity_poly.pdbx_strand_id
1 'polypeptide(L)'
;MLTPKLALSLIDDHLVLPVPDSSTYRIAVEVRPHVVAGTPRLVLSDLDASMTDRVPGRDHVLGVGSASLSLLSATPCTPVDSVLDLGTGSGVQALAQADNATHVVATDVHARALAFAEATLRANGVDNVELRQGEWFDPVQGELFDRIVANPPFVVGLPEVGHVYRDSGLDLDGATELVLSQAPEHLAEGGRASILGSWVHVLDQPWQSRVASWLPSHGVSAWVLQRDVVDPGMYVSTWLRDESIEPRSDEGVARTVQWLDHFADNDVHAVGFGWILLEDIGDAPSEVTCEELSQPFTDPLGPEAEEYFTRTAWLRGKDRDDILDAKYVVRPTVALEDIKLADTDLGMGFADETLRITRTDGPRFSHTIDAGILSLISGLHPNGLPLRDVVGLYAASRGTGQPEDVEKLEAEAAKAVVDLVRHGLVLPAEIAQLTYL
;
A
#
# COMPACT_ATOMS: atom_id res chain seq x y z
N MET A 1 24.27 22.34 29.64
CA MET A 1 25.20 23.17 28.81
C MET A 1 26.04 22.20 28.00
N LEU A 2 26.18 22.43 26.68
CA LEU A 2 27.08 21.65 25.83
C LEU A 2 28.52 21.92 26.22
N THR A 3 29.37 20.90 26.18
CA THR A 3 30.82 21.12 26.30
C THR A 3 31.33 21.81 25.05
N PRO A 4 32.40 22.64 25.12
CA PRO A 4 32.97 23.30 23.93
C PRO A 4 33.34 22.32 22.81
N LYS A 5 33.87 21.14 23.16
CA LYS A 5 34.22 20.08 22.20
C LYS A 5 32.98 19.57 21.48
N LEU A 6 31.88 19.29 22.19
CA LEU A 6 30.62 18.82 21.61
C LEU A 6 29.99 19.91 20.72
N ALA A 7 30.04 21.17 21.17
CA ALA A 7 29.53 22.30 20.39
C ALA A 7 30.27 22.43 19.06
N LEU A 8 31.60 22.32 19.05
CA LEU A 8 32.40 22.33 17.80
C LEU A 8 32.07 21.16 16.90
N SER A 9 31.98 19.95 17.43
CA SER A 9 31.56 18.77 16.64
C SER A 9 30.20 18.97 15.98
N LEU A 10 29.19 19.46 16.72
CA LEU A 10 27.86 19.73 16.16
C LEU A 10 27.86 20.78 15.06
N ILE A 11 28.80 21.75 15.13
CA ILE A 11 28.98 22.77 14.07
C ILE A 11 29.68 22.15 12.85
N ASP A 12 30.74 21.40 13.07
CA ASP A 12 31.52 20.76 12.01
C ASP A 12 30.67 19.73 11.24
N ASP A 13 29.79 19.02 11.95
CA ASP A 13 28.86 18.02 11.39
C ASP A 13 27.56 18.67 10.84
N HIS A 14 27.47 19.99 10.81
CA HIS A 14 26.28 20.74 10.36
C HIS A 14 24.98 20.42 11.09
N LEU A 15 25.04 19.89 12.30
CA LEU A 15 23.88 19.62 13.14
C LEU A 15 23.38 20.88 13.86
N VAL A 16 24.22 21.92 13.95
CA VAL A 16 23.87 23.29 14.32
C VAL A 16 24.48 24.26 13.31
N LEU A 17 23.66 25.23 12.90
CA LEU A 17 24.05 26.24 11.89
C LEU A 17 24.12 27.62 12.51
N PRO A 18 25.08 28.47 12.12
CA PRO A 18 25.13 29.85 12.56
C PRO A 18 23.90 30.63 12.06
N VAL A 19 23.36 31.48 12.93
CA VAL A 19 22.30 32.40 12.52
C VAL A 19 22.98 33.64 11.92
N PRO A 20 22.65 34.04 10.69
CA PRO A 20 23.23 35.23 10.06
C PRO A 20 23.09 36.47 10.97
N ASP A 21 24.14 37.29 11.01
CA ASP A 21 24.21 38.54 11.78
C ASP A 21 23.97 38.40 13.30
N SER A 22 24.20 37.20 13.85
CA SER A 22 24.01 36.88 15.27
C SER A 22 25.17 36.04 15.80
N SER A 23 25.37 36.06 17.11
CA SER A 23 26.29 35.16 17.82
C SER A 23 25.63 33.85 18.25
N THR A 24 24.43 33.58 17.76
CA THR A 24 23.64 32.37 18.10
C THR A 24 23.70 31.31 17.00
N TYR A 25 23.38 30.09 17.39
CA TYR A 25 23.25 28.94 16.49
C TYR A 25 21.84 28.39 16.57
N ARG A 26 21.34 27.86 15.48
CA ARG A 26 20.09 27.06 15.42
C ARG A 26 20.38 25.61 15.21
N ILE A 27 19.57 24.75 15.77
CA ILE A 27 19.60 23.30 15.51
C ILE A 27 19.15 23.08 14.05
N ALA A 28 19.86 22.22 13.33
CA ALA A 28 19.57 21.89 11.93
C ALA A 28 18.93 20.51 11.76
N VAL A 29 18.77 19.77 12.85
CA VAL A 29 18.18 18.43 12.88
C VAL A 29 16.97 18.40 13.78
N GLU A 30 16.09 17.48 13.50
CA GLU A 30 14.91 17.24 14.29
C GLU A 30 15.02 15.87 14.99
N VAL A 31 14.52 15.82 16.23
CA VAL A 31 14.37 14.59 17.00
C VAL A 31 12.93 14.56 17.50
N ARG A 32 12.09 13.75 16.88
CA ARG A 32 10.66 13.65 17.25
C ARG A 32 10.29 12.28 17.76
N PRO A 33 9.45 12.21 18.80
CA PRO A 33 8.81 10.97 19.18
C PRO A 33 7.65 10.66 18.22
N HIS A 34 7.62 9.42 17.73
CA HIS A 34 6.53 8.87 16.93
C HIS A 34 6.09 7.54 17.52
N VAL A 35 4.83 7.17 17.29
CA VAL A 35 4.37 5.80 17.55
C VAL A 35 4.64 4.98 16.29
N VAL A 36 5.63 4.09 16.38
CA VAL A 36 6.06 3.22 15.27
C VAL A 36 5.72 1.79 15.68
N ALA A 37 4.93 1.09 14.87
CA ALA A 37 4.43 -0.26 15.18
C ALA A 37 3.87 -0.40 16.61
N GLY A 38 3.10 0.61 17.07
CA GLY A 38 2.50 0.63 18.41
C GLY A 38 3.43 1.04 19.55
N THR A 39 4.72 1.27 19.30
CA THR A 39 5.73 1.63 20.31
C THR A 39 6.21 3.05 20.14
N PRO A 40 6.32 3.87 21.21
CA PRO A 40 6.94 5.19 21.15
C PRO A 40 8.43 5.06 20.81
N ARG A 41 8.84 5.71 19.71
CA ARG A 41 10.21 5.69 19.19
C ARG A 41 10.66 7.11 18.86
N LEU A 42 11.97 7.35 18.93
CA LEU A 42 12.58 8.61 18.50
C LEU A 42 13.05 8.47 17.04
N VAL A 43 12.65 9.40 16.20
CA VAL A 43 13.12 9.47 14.79
C VAL A 43 13.92 10.75 14.60
N LEU A 44 15.08 10.63 14.02
CA LEU A 44 15.97 11.72 13.69
C LEU A 44 15.92 12.01 12.18
N SER A 45 15.84 13.30 11.83
CA SER A 45 15.75 13.76 10.45
C SER A 45 16.29 15.18 10.31
N ASP A 46 16.33 15.69 9.08
CA ASP A 46 16.44 17.14 8.87
C ASP A 46 15.19 17.85 9.40
N LEU A 47 15.33 19.16 9.66
CA LEU A 47 14.20 20.01 10.05
C LEU A 47 13.17 20.04 8.91
N ASP A 48 11.91 19.91 9.27
CA ASP A 48 10.80 20.07 8.35
C ASP A 48 10.88 21.43 7.63
N ALA A 49 10.96 21.40 6.30
CA ALA A 49 11.09 22.60 5.47
C ALA A 49 9.91 23.55 5.64
N SER A 50 8.70 23.02 5.88
CA SER A 50 7.49 23.81 6.11
C SER A 50 7.55 24.64 7.40
N MET A 51 8.44 24.29 8.33
CA MET A 51 8.65 24.96 9.61
C MET A 51 9.80 25.98 9.58
N THR A 52 10.45 26.14 8.45
CA THR A 52 11.64 27.01 8.31
C THR A 52 11.61 27.79 6.99
N ASP A 53 12.27 28.95 6.96
CA ASP A 53 12.46 29.74 5.73
C ASP A 53 13.59 29.17 4.82
N ARG A 54 14.07 27.95 5.11
CA ARG A 54 15.18 27.33 4.37
C ARG A 54 14.63 26.44 3.27
N VAL A 55 15.11 26.66 2.06
CA VAL A 55 14.91 25.70 0.97
C VAL A 55 15.71 24.43 1.27
N PRO A 56 15.09 23.24 1.24
CA PRO A 56 15.78 21.98 1.45
C PRO A 56 16.96 21.78 0.50
N GLY A 57 18.05 21.21 0.98
CA GLY A 57 19.15 20.74 0.10
C GLY A 57 18.73 19.50 -0.71
N ARG A 58 19.51 19.18 -1.74
CA ARG A 58 19.23 17.98 -2.57
C ARG A 58 19.27 16.67 -1.78
N ASP A 59 20.09 16.62 -0.72
CA ASP A 59 20.30 15.49 0.18
C ASP A 59 19.44 15.57 1.45
N HIS A 60 18.37 16.37 1.43
CA HIS A 60 17.47 16.51 2.55
C HIS A 60 16.79 15.20 2.92
N VAL A 61 16.78 14.87 4.20
CA VAL A 61 16.19 13.63 4.72
C VAL A 61 14.93 13.97 5.49
N LEU A 62 13.80 13.59 4.96
CA LEU A 62 12.50 13.81 5.60
C LEU A 62 12.37 13.02 6.89
N GLY A 63 11.63 13.59 7.84
CA GLY A 63 11.09 12.87 8.99
C GLY A 63 9.91 11.96 8.63
N VAL A 64 9.13 11.60 9.65
CA VAL A 64 7.95 10.73 9.45
C VAL A 64 6.80 11.55 8.87
N GLY A 65 6.57 11.38 7.58
CA GLY A 65 5.44 11.97 6.85
C GLY A 65 4.24 11.03 6.71
N SER A 66 3.19 11.52 6.05
CA SER A 66 1.96 10.74 5.79
C SER A 66 2.22 9.48 4.96
N ALA A 67 3.13 9.53 3.98
CA ALA A 67 3.53 8.39 3.17
C ALA A 67 4.18 7.30 4.04
N SER A 68 5.13 7.68 4.92
CA SER A 68 5.76 6.73 5.84
C SER A 68 4.76 6.08 6.79
N LEU A 69 3.81 6.85 7.35
CA LEU A 69 2.75 6.32 8.22
C LEU A 69 1.78 5.40 7.46
N SER A 70 1.48 5.74 6.22
CA SER A 70 0.63 4.93 5.33
C SER A 70 1.26 3.57 5.07
N LEU A 71 2.57 3.53 4.76
CA LEU A 71 3.29 2.28 4.54
C LEU A 71 3.43 1.46 5.83
N LEU A 72 3.73 2.10 6.98
CA LEU A 72 3.73 1.43 8.27
C LEU A 72 2.41 0.71 8.57
N SER A 73 1.29 1.36 8.24
CA SER A 73 -0.05 0.77 8.40
C SER A 73 -0.32 -0.38 7.43
N ALA A 74 0.28 -0.34 6.24
CA ALA A 74 0.07 -1.35 5.19
C ALA A 74 1.07 -2.52 5.26
N THR A 75 2.10 -2.41 6.08
CA THR A 75 3.12 -3.45 6.21
C THR A 75 2.76 -4.40 7.36
N PRO A 76 2.76 -5.72 7.12
CA PRO A 76 2.61 -6.70 8.18
C PRO A 76 3.70 -6.61 9.25
N CYS A 77 3.32 -6.97 10.49
CA CYS A 77 4.22 -7.04 11.64
C CYS A 77 4.36 -8.46 12.20
N THR A 78 4.03 -9.48 11.41
CA THR A 78 4.30 -10.88 11.78
C THR A 78 5.79 -11.16 11.79
N PRO A 79 6.29 -12.04 12.68
CA PRO A 79 7.72 -12.39 12.73
C PRO A 79 8.20 -13.01 11.41
N VAL A 80 9.40 -12.58 10.97
CA VAL A 80 10.11 -13.10 9.79
C VAL A 80 11.61 -13.18 10.09
N ASP A 81 12.36 -13.92 9.29
CA ASP A 81 13.82 -14.00 9.50
C ASP A 81 14.53 -12.79 8.91
N SER A 82 14.14 -12.35 7.71
CA SER A 82 14.86 -11.30 6.96
C SER A 82 13.91 -10.23 6.39
N VAL A 83 14.34 -8.96 6.48
CA VAL A 83 13.62 -7.82 5.91
C VAL A 83 14.57 -6.93 5.13
N LEU A 84 14.13 -6.45 3.97
CA LEU A 84 14.76 -5.34 3.24
C LEU A 84 13.91 -4.07 3.41
N ASP A 85 14.51 -2.98 3.88
CA ASP A 85 13.97 -1.62 3.79
C ASP A 85 14.68 -0.88 2.67
N LEU A 86 14.03 -0.73 1.53
CA LEU A 86 14.57 -0.12 0.31
C LEU A 86 14.31 1.39 0.31
N GLY A 87 15.38 2.19 0.36
CA GLY A 87 15.28 3.65 0.49
C GLY A 87 14.90 4.07 1.91
N THR A 88 15.69 3.67 2.90
CA THR A 88 15.36 3.76 4.34
C THR A 88 15.17 5.19 4.87
N GLY A 89 15.82 6.20 4.24
CA GLY A 89 15.72 7.59 4.66
C GLY A 89 16.13 7.78 6.12
N SER A 90 15.19 8.23 6.97
CA SER A 90 15.39 8.39 8.42
C SER A 90 15.38 7.07 9.21
N GLY A 91 15.22 5.91 8.55
CA GLY A 91 15.22 4.59 9.19
C GLY A 91 13.89 4.17 9.80
N VAL A 92 12.79 4.84 9.51
CA VAL A 92 11.50 4.59 10.20
C VAL A 92 10.90 3.22 9.86
N GLN A 93 11.02 2.76 8.60
CA GLN A 93 10.50 1.45 8.21
C GLN A 93 11.39 0.33 8.79
N ALA A 94 12.72 0.45 8.67
CA ALA A 94 13.65 -0.47 9.32
C ALA A 94 13.40 -0.57 10.83
N LEU A 95 13.21 0.56 11.51
CA LEU A 95 12.88 0.63 12.93
C LEU A 95 11.58 -0.11 13.28
N ALA A 96 10.56 -0.01 12.43
CA ALA A 96 9.28 -0.69 12.63
C ALA A 96 9.40 -2.21 12.47
N GLN A 97 10.24 -2.65 11.54
CA GLN A 97 10.42 -4.08 11.25
C GLN A 97 11.42 -4.77 12.17
N ALA A 98 12.32 -4.02 12.81
CA ALA A 98 13.38 -4.57 13.65
C ALA A 98 12.85 -5.42 14.83
N ASP A 99 11.68 -5.07 15.39
CA ASP A 99 11.07 -5.84 16.49
C ASP A 99 10.49 -7.19 16.02
N ASN A 100 10.27 -7.35 14.70
CA ASN A 100 9.60 -8.51 14.11
C ASN A 100 10.48 -9.27 13.11
N ALA A 101 11.76 -8.94 13.03
CA ALA A 101 12.72 -9.57 12.14
C ALA A 101 13.96 -10.05 12.90
N THR A 102 14.51 -11.20 12.49
CA THR A 102 15.80 -11.63 13.00
C THR A 102 16.91 -10.69 12.49
N HIS A 103 16.81 -10.26 11.25
CA HIS A 103 17.77 -9.37 10.60
C HIS A 103 17.05 -8.43 9.62
N VAL A 104 17.45 -7.15 9.62
CA VAL A 104 16.97 -6.14 8.67
C VAL A 104 18.16 -5.60 7.88
N VAL A 105 18.05 -5.56 6.57
CA VAL A 105 18.96 -4.80 5.70
C VAL A 105 18.22 -3.52 5.29
N ALA A 106 18.83 -2.37 5.54
CA ALA A 106 18.26 -1.08 5.18
C ALA A 106 19.22 -0.35 4.22
N THR A 107 18.73 0.01 3.04
CA THR A 107 19.53 0.60 1.98
C THR A 107 19.13 2.04 1.69
N ASP A 108 20.08 2.84 1.26
CA ASP A 108 19.84 4.18 0.73
C ASP A 108 20.98 4.61 -0.19
N VAL A 109 20.66 5.43 -1.18
CA VAL A 109 21.68 5.98 -2.09
C VAL A 109 22.54 7.04 -1.41
N HIS A 110 21.99 7.73 -0.38
CA HIS A 110 22.63 8.84 0.29
C HIS A 110 23.24 8.46 1.64
N ALA A 111 24.55 8.73 1.81
CA ALA A 111 25.22 8.58 3.09
C ALA A 111 24.61 9.40 4.23
N ARG A 112 23.97 10.57 3.91
CA ARG A 112 23.28 11.39 4.90
C ARG A 112 22.03 10.68 5.45
N ALA A 113 21.25 10.03 4.59
CA ALA A 113 20.10 9.22 5.00
C ALA A 113 20.54 8.07 5.91
N LEU A 114 21.57 7.34 5.54
CA LEU A 114 22.14 6.27 6.37
C LEU A 114 22.65 6.76 7.73
N ALA A 115 23.22 7.97 7.81
CA ALA A 115 23.65 8.56 9.07
C ALA A 115 22.45 8.88 9.99
N PHE A 116 21.32 9.38 9.43
CA PHE A 116 20.10 9.59 10.20
C PHE A 116 19.46 8.25 10.61
N ALA A 117 19.42 7.27 9.71
CA ALA A 117 18.95 5.92 10.04
C ALA A 117 19.76 5.31 11.19
N GLU A 118 21.09 5.36 11.12
CA GLU A 118 21.96 4.89 12.19
C GLU A 118 21.69 5.60 13.53
N ALA A 119 21.56 6.91 13.50
CA ALA A 119 21.24 7.69 14.68
C ALA A 119 19.85 7.35 15.26
N THR A 120 18.85 7.16 14.41
CA THR A 120 17.50 6.71 14.78
C THR A 120 17.54 5.33 15.43
N LEU A 121 18.19 4.35 14.80
CA LEU A 121 18.31 2.98 15.33
C LEU A 121 19.03 2.96 16.68
N ARG A 122 20.16 3.64 16.78
CA ARG A 122 20.92 3.74 18.05
C ARG A 122 20.14 4.43 19.16
N ALA A 123 19.38 5.49 18.85
CA ALA A 123 18.55 6.19 19.84
C ALA A 123 17.45 5.29 20.44
N ASN A 124 17.06 4.24 19.70
CA ASN A 124 16.05 3.27 20.12
C ASN A 124 16.63 1.92 20.60
N GLY A 125 17.96 1.78 20.63
CA GLY A 125 18.61 0.55 21.10
C GLY A 125 18.46 -0.64 20.16
N VAL A 126 18.29 -0.38 18.85
CA VAL A 126 18.16 -1.39 17.81
C VAL A 126 19.55 -1.74 17.27
N ASP A 127 19.88 -3.04 17.18
CA ASP A 127 21.20 -3.56 16.80
C ASP A 127 21.16 -4.66 15.72
N ASN A 128 19.96 -5.06 15.27
CA ASN A 128 19.76 -6.08 14.24
C ASN A 128 19.50 -5.51 12.84
N VAL A 129 19.87 -4.25 12.59
CA VAL A 129 19.74 -3.58 11.29
C VAL A 129 21.13 -3.31 10.69
N GLU A 130 21.36 -3.80 9.49
CA GLU A 130 22.53 -3.52 8.69
C GLU A 130 22.22 -2.41 7.68
N LEU A 131 23.05 -1.37 7.66
CA LEU A 131 22.92 -0.23 6.73
C LEU A 131 23.86 -0.41 5.56
N ARG A 132 23.35 -0.28 4.32
CA ARG A 132 24.14 -0.41 3.10
C ARG A 132 23.87 0.74 2.14
N GLN A 133 24.93 1.33 1.58
CA GLN A 133 24.81 2.39 0.60
C GLN A 133 24.81 1.84 -0.83
N GLY A 134 23.88 2.30 -1.66
CA GLY A 134 23.81 2.01 -3.08
C GLY A 134 22.48 2.36 -3.70
N GLU A 135 22.42 2.24 -5.01
CA GLU A 135 21.20 2.54 -5.78
C GLU A 135 20.27 1.32 -5.82
N TRP A 136 19.00 1.55 -5.56
CA TRP A 136 17.93 0.56 -5.68
C TRP A 136 18.30 -0.79 -5.04
N PHE A 137 18.32 -1.88 -5.81
CA PHE A 137 18.64 -3.24 -5.35
C PHE A 137 20.12 -3.61 -5.47
N ASP A 138 20.99 -2.75 -6.01
CA ASP A 138 22.42 -3.05 -6.17
C ASP A 138 23.10 -3.51 -4.86
N PRO A 139 22.82 -2.90 -3.69
CA PRO A 139 23.46 -3.31 -2.43
C PRO A 139 23.07 -4.71 -1.94
N VAL A 140 21.99 -5.28 -2.50
CA VAL A 140 21.42 -6.57 -2.08
C VAL A 140 21.33 -7.58 -3.22
N GLN A 141 22.12 -7.38 -4.28
CA GLN A 141 22.09 -8.25 -5.45
C GLN A 141 22.34 -9.71 -5.10
N GLY A 142 21.39 -10.58 -5.49
CA GLY A 142 21.44 -12.02 -5.22
C GLY A 142 21.02 -12.43 -3.81
N GLU A 143 20.54 -11.50 -2.99
CA GLU A 143 19.96 -11.79 -1.68
C GLU A 143 18.43 -11.91 -1.79
N LEU A 144 17.85 -12.75 -0.95
CA LEU A 144 16.40 -12.98 -0.86
C LEU A 144 15.91 -12.62 0.54
N PHE A 145 14.72 -12.03 0.61
CA PHE A 145 14.11 -11.54 1.84
C PHE A 145 12.69 -12.08 2.02
N ASP A 146 12.34 -12.42 3.26
CA ASP A 146 10.97 -12.80 3.61
C ASP A 146 10.01 -11.62 3.54
N ARG A 147 10.54 -10.40 3.73
CA ARG A 147 9.76 -9.17 3.59
C ARG A 147 10.57 -8.05 2.96
N ILE A 148 9.97 -7.37 1.98
CA ILE A 148 10.49 -6.12 1.41
C ILE A 148 9.54 -4.99 1.76
N VAL A 149 10.07 -3.87 2.23
CA VAL A 149 9.32 -2.64 2.47
C VAL A 149 9.96 -1.53 1.66
N ALA A 150 9.18 -0.79 0.88
CA ALA A 150 9.71 0.27 0.04
C ALA A 150 8.81 1.51 0.02
N ASN A 151 9.40 2.64 0.36
CA ASN A 151 8.84 3.97 0.13
C ASN A 151 9.79 4.74 -0.80
N PRO A 152 9.90 4.31 -2.07
CA PRO A 152 10.87 4.88 -3.00
C PRO A 152 10.52 6.32 -3.39
N PRO A 153 11.43 7.06 -4.03
CA PRO A 153 11.12 8.36 -4.62
C PRO A 153 10.18 8.18 -5.82
N PHE A 154 8.86 8.14 -5.57
CA PHE A 154 7.82 7.81 -6.55
C PHE A 154 7.15 9.03 -7.20
N VAL A 155 7.72 10.23 -7.08
CA VAL A 155 7.11 11.41 -7.71
C VAL A 155 7.17 11.27 -9.23
N VAL A 156 5.98 11.28 -9.84
CA VAL A 156 5.82 11.22 -11.30
C VAL A 156 6.19 12.58 -11.89
N GLY A 157 7.09 12.61 -12.85
CA GLY A 157 7.50 13.88 -13.44
C GLY A 157 8.60 13.75 -14.46
N LEU A 158 9.35 14.84 -14.59
CA LEU A 158 10.48 14.94 -15.49
C LEU A 158 11.64 14.03 -15.04
N PRO A 159 12.47 13.52 -15.96
CA PRO A 159 13.65 12.72 -15.62
C PRO A 159 14.79 13.59 -15.08
N GLU A 160 14.49 14.40 -14.08
CA GLU A 160 15.42 15.32 -13.42
C GLU A 160 15.37 15.12 -11.91
N VAL A 161 16.49 15.27 -11.22
CA VAL A 161 16.55 15.15 -9.76
C VAL A 161 16.71 16.53 -9.14
N GLY A 162 15.65 17.08 -8.60
CA GLY A 162 15.68 18.26 -7.72
C GLY A 162 15.98 17.87 -6.28
N HIS A 163 15.18 16.96 -5.73
CA HIS A 163 15.29 16.43 -4.37
C HIS A 163 15.26 14.91 -4.39
N VAL A 164 16.29 14.27 -3.86
CA VAL A 164 16.49 12.82 -3.95
C VAL A 164 15.43 12.01 -3.21
N TYR A 165 14.86 12.55 -2.14
CA TYR A 165 13.83 11.86 -1.36
C TYR A 165 12.52 11.62 -2.12
N ARG A 166 12.34 12.26 -3.29
CA ARG A 166 11.11 12.18 -4.08
C ARG A 166 11.34 11.95 -5.58
N ASP A 167 12.44 12.53 -6.12
CA ASP A 167 12.73 12.51 -7.55
C ASP A 167 13.71 11.38 -7.85
N SER A 168 13.26 10.39 -8.61
CA SER A 168 14.07 9.22 -8.96
C SER A 168 15.10 9.49 -10.07
N GLY A 169 14.89 10.56 -10.86
CA GLY A 169 15.61 10.78 -12.10
C GLY A 169 15.10 9.93 -13.26
N LEU A 170 14.10 9.10 -13.03
CA LEU A 170 13.42 8.30 -14.04
C LEU A 170 12.20 9.07 -14.59
N ASP A 171 11.86 8.76 -15.83
CA ASP A 171 10.74 9.42 -16.51
C ASP A 171 9.39 8.93 -15.98
N LEU A 172 8.44 9.85 -15.79
CA LEU A 172 7.09 9.58 -15.32
C LEU A 172 7.05 8.65 -14.09
N ASP A 173 6.41 7.50 -14.22
CA ASP A 173 6.24 6.48 -13.18
C ASP A 173 7.35 5.38 -13.21
N GLY A 174 8.47 5.65 -13.86
CA GLY A 174 9.58 4.72 -14.02
C GLY A 174 10.19 4.22 -12.70
N ALA A 175 10.09 4.97 -11.60
CA ALA A 175 10.53 4.51 -10.29
C ALA A 175 9.67 3.36 -9.76
N THR A 176 8.35 3.46 -9.90
CA THR A 176 7.43 2.38 -9.53
C THR A 176 7.64 1.17 -10.43
N GLU A 177 7.79 1.38 -11.75
CA GLU A 177 8.11 0.32 -12.72
C GLU A 177 9.39 -0.42 -12.33
N LEU A 178 10.48 0.31 -12.03
CA LEU A 178 11.75 -0.29 -11.64
C LEU A 178 11.60 -1.17 -10.39
N VAL A 179 10.97 -0.64 -9.34
CA VAL A 179 10.80 -1.40 -8.10
C VAL A 179 9.95 -2.64 -8.32
N LEU A 180 8.86 -2.55 -9.10
CA LEU A 180 7.98 -3.69 -9.36
C LEU A 180 8.61 -4.75 -10.26
N SER A 181 9.48 -4.34 -11.18
CA SER A 181 10.19 -5.29 -12.05
C SER A 181 11.29 -6.05 -11.31
N GLN A 182 11.91 -5.44 -10.29
CA GLN A 182 13.06 -6.03 -9.58
C GLN A 182 12.70 -6.68 -8.24
N ALA A 183 11.75 -6.14 -7.49
CA ALA A 183 11.39 -6.66 -6.16
C ALA A 183 11.08 -8.16 -6.15
N PRO A 184 10.39 -8.75 -7.15
CA PRO A 184 10.15 -10.20 -7.17
C PRO A 184 11.42 -11.05 -7.14
N GLU A 185 12.51 -10.59 -7.76
CA GLU A 185 13.80 -11.33 -7.81
C GLU A 185 14.49 -11.37 -6.43
N HIS A 186 14.05 -10.55 -5.50
CA HIS A 186 14.58 -10.43 -4.14
C HIS A 186 13.63 -11.00 -3.06
N LEU A 187 12.49 -11.60 -3.45
CA LEU A 187 11.62 -12.29 -2.51
C LEU A 187 12.07 -13.74 -2.27
N ALA A 188 12.12 -14.14 -1.03
CA ALA A 188 12.25 -15.54 -0.66
C ALA A 188 10.98 -16.31 -1.01
N GLU A 189 11.02 -17.64 -0.98
CA GLU A 189 9.83 -18.48 -1.20
C GLU A 189 8.70 -18.10 -0.23
N GLY A 190 7.54 -17.68 -0.75
CA GLY A 190 6.43 -17.15 0.03
C GLY A 190 6.70 -15.78 0.68
N GLY A 191 7.81 -15.13 0.32
CA GLY A 191 8.15 -13.78 0.78
C GLY A 191 7.18 -12.73 0.24
N ARG A 192 7.06 -11.60 0.94
CA ARG A 192 6.09 -10.55 0.65
C ARG A 192 6.71 -9.17 0.54
N ALA A 193 6.15 -8.31 -0.30
CA ALA A 193 6.54 -6.91 -0.37
C ALA A 193 5.36 -5.99 -0.08
N SER A 194 5.65 -4.86 0.61
CA SER A 194 4.76 -3.73 0.81
C SER A 194 5.42 -2.49 0.23
N ILE A 195 4.86 -1.94 -0.83
CA ILE A 195 5.47 -0.87 -1.62
C ILE A 195 4.46 0.27 -1.76
N LEU A 196 4.90 1.52 -1.54
CA LEU A 196 4.17 2.69 -1.99
C LEU A 196 4.60 3.02 -3.43
N GLY A 197 3.62 3.39 -4.25
CA GLY A 197 3.89 3.77 -5.62
C GLY A 197 2.89 4.76 -6.18
N SER A 198 3.26 5.32 -7.31
CA SER A 198 2.37 6.12 -8.14
C SER A 198 2.50 5.68 -9.59
N TRP A 199 1.44 5.91 -10.34
CA TRP A 199 1.36 5.54 -11.76
C TRP A 199 0.54 6.56 -12.53
N VAL A 200 0.84 6.70 -13.82
CA VAL A 200 0.08 7.59 -14.68
C VAL A 200 -1.16 6.90 -15.24
N HIS A 201 -2.22 7.68 -15.38
CA HIS A 201 -3.37 7.34 -16.19
C HIS A 201 -3.19 7.98 -17.56
N VAL A 202 -3.06 7.16 -18.60
CA VAL A 202 -2.92 7.61 -19.98
C VAL A 202 -4.15 7.24 -20.79
N LEU A 203 -4.38 7.96 -21.89
CA LEU A 203 -5.42 7.60 -22.83
C LEU A 203 -5.11 6.22 -23.44
N ASP A 204 -6.13 5.46 -23.75
CA ASP A 204 -6.04 4.16 -24.43
C ASP A 204 -5.35 3.02 -23.66
N GLN A 205 -4.89 3.23 -22.41
CA GLN A 205 -4.34 2.17 -21.56
C GLN A 205 -4.93 2.25 -20.14
N PRO A 206 -5.74 1.27 -19.71
CA PRO A 206 -6.18 1.17 -18.33
C PRO A 206 -4.97 1.11 -17.38
N TRP A 207 -5.00 1.89 -16.29
CA TRP A 207 -3.91 1.92 -15.32
C TRP A 207 -3.59 0.54 -14.75
N GLN A 208 -4.61 -0.32 -14.59
CA GLN A 208 -4.45 -1.70 -14.13
C GLN A 208 -3.55 -2.51 -15.07
N SER A 209 -3.77 -2.36 -16.38
CA SER A 209 -2.95 -3.03 -17.39
C SER A 209 -1.53 -2.49 -17.43
N ARG A 210 -1.36 -1.19 -17.20
CA ARG A 210 -0.06 -0.54 -17.11
C ARG A 210 0.75 -1.11 -15.95
N VAL A 211 0.22 -1.06 -14.74
CA VAL A 211 0.91 -1.56 -13.54
C VAL A 211 1.16 -3.07 -13.62
N ALA A 212 0.19 -3.84 -14.11
CA ALA A 212 0.35 -5.27 -14.29
C ALA A 212 1.48 -5.63 -15.29
N SER A 213 1.74 -4.78 -16.28
CA SER A 213 2.80 -5.04 -17.27
C SER A 213 4.23 -4.94 -16.73
N TRP A 214 4.41 -4.34 -15.56
CA TRP A 214 5.73 -4.22 -14.90
C TRP A 214 6.12 -5.47 -14.09
N LEU A 215 5.16 -6.34 -13.84
CA LEU A 215 5.39 -7.57 -13.08
C LEU A 215 5.73 -8.75 -14.01
N PRO A 216 6.52 -9.72 -13.54
CA PRO A 216 6.83 -10.91 -14.31
C PRO A 216 5.57 -11.75 -14.59
N SER A 217 5.55 -12.50 -15.69
CA SER A 217 4.42 -13.35 -16.07
C SER A 217 4.22 -14.58 -15.17
N HIS A 218 5.19 -14.91 -14.33
CA HIS A 218 5.15 -16.04 -13.39
C HIS A 218 5.80 -15.60 -12.07
N GLY A 219 5.39 -16.22 -10.99
CA GLY A 219 6.03 -16.11 -9.69
C GLY A 219 5.42 -15.12 -8.72
N VAL A 220 4.44 -14.31 -9.12
CA VAL A 220 3.94 -13.23 -8.26
C VAL A 220 2.42 -13.24 -8.14
N SER A 221 1.93 -13.16 -6.91
CA SER A 221 0.59 -12.69 -6.60
C SER A 221 0.68 -11.22 -6.19
N ALA A 222 -0.01 -10.34 -6.89
CA ALA A 222 0.02 -8.90 -6.63
C ALA A 222 -1.38 -8.36 -6.32
N TRP A 223 -1.45 -7.53 -5.28
CA TRP A 223 -2.64 -6.76 -4.93
C TRP A 223 -2.30 -5.27 -4.96
N VAL A 224 -2.79 -4.57 -5.99
CA VAL A 224 -2.56 -3.15 -6.22
C VAL A 224 -3.79 -2.37 -5.82
N LEU A 225 -3.65 -1.50 -4.84
CA LEU A 225 -4.73 -0.72 -4.27
C LEU A 225 -4.53 0.76 -4.60
N GLN A 226 -5.32 1.28 -5.54
CA GLN A 226 -5.35 2.70 -5.84
C GLN A 226 -6.20 3.43 -4.80
N ARG A 227 -5.55 4.31 -4.04
CA ARG A 227 -6.22 5.09 -2.99
C ARG A 227 -6.71 6.44 -3.49
N ASP A 228 -5.82 7.17 -4.16
CA ASP A 228 -6.06 8.54 -4.59
C ASP A 228 -5.75 8.67 -6.07
N VAL A 229 -6.51 9.52 -6.74
CA VAL A 229 -6.27 9.93 -8.13
C VAL A 229 -6.38 11.45 -8.19
N VAL A 230 -5.37 12.09 -8.76
CA VAL A 230 -5.33 13.55 -8.87
C VAL A 230 -5.11 13.98 -10.31
N ASP A 231 -5.70 15.13 -10.69
CA ASP A 231 -5.44 15.73 -11.98
C ASP A 231 -4.02 16.33 -12.05
N PRO A 232 -3.44 16.46 -13.27
CA PRO A 232 -2.08 16.98 -13.46
C PRO A 232 -1.84 18.34 -12.82
N GLY A 233 -2.79 19.26 -12.90
CA GLY A 233 -2.64 20.62 -12.36
C GLY A 233 -2.56 20.62 -10.83
N MET A 234 -3.42 19.86 -10.16
CA MET A 234 -3.38 19.68 -8.72
C MET A 234 -2.10 18.97 -8.29
N TYR A 235 -1.69 17.94 -9.03
CA TYR A 235 -0.47 17.18 -8.79
C TYR A 235 0.76 18.09 -8.78
N VAL A 236 0.99 18.82 -9.86
CA VAL A 236 2.13 19.75 -9.99
C VAL A 236 2.10 20.83 -8.92
N SER A 237 0.92 21.42 -8.66
CA SER A 237 0.77 22.44 -7.61
C SER A 237 1.13 21.94 -6.21
N THR A 238 0.84 20.66 -5.92
CA THR A 238 1.18 20.03 -4.64
C THR A 238 2.69 19.90 -4.50
N TRP A 239 3.37 19.39 -5.52
CA TRP A 239 4.81 19.16 -5.47
C TRP A 239 5.63 20.46 -5.53
N LEU A 240 5.18 21.49 -6.22
CA LEU A 240 5.83 22.81 -6.15
C LEU A 240 5.78 23.41 -4.75
N ARG A 241 4.66 23.23 -4.03
CA ARG A 241 4.57 23.69 -2.62
C ARG A 241 5.48 22.88 -1.71
N ASP A 242 5.64 21.60 -1.95
CA ASP A 242 6.59 20.75 -1.22
C ASP A 242 8.04 21.26 -1.40
N GLU A 243 8.38 21.78 -2.59
CA GLU A 243 9.64 22.47 -2.85
C GLU A 243 9.72 23.89 -2.26
N SER A 244 8.70 24.35 -1.56
CA SER A 244 8.59 25.75 -1.11
C SER A 244 8.56 26.76 -2.27
N ILE A 245 8.15 26.33 -3.46
CA ILE A 245 7.95 27.19 -4.63
C ILE A 245 6.48 27.65 -4.65
N GLU A 246 6.27 28.96 -4.63
CA GLU A 246 4.93 29.52 -4.80
C GLU A 246 4.45 29.29 -6.25
N PRO A 247 3.38 28.50 -6.47
CA PRO A 247 2.92 28.15 -7.83
C PRO A 247 2.58 29.36 -8.72
N ARG A 248 2.30 30.52 -8.12
CA ARG A 248 1.97 31.77 -8.82
C ARG A 248 3.17 32.69 -9.08
N SER A 249 4.36 32.32 -8.59
CA SER A 249 5.59 33.03 -8.91
C SER A 249 5.99 32.77 -10.37
N ASP A 250 6.84 33.62 -10.96
CA ASP A 250 7.36 33.42 -12.32
C ASP A 250 8.05 32.05 -12.46
N GLU A 251 8.80 31.62 -11.45
CA GLU A 251 9.43 30.29 -11.39
C GLU A 251 8.38 29.17 -11.31
N GLY A 252 7.39 29.32 -10.41
CA GLY A 252 6.32 28.34 -10.23
C GLY A 252 5.50 28.15 -11.51
N VAL A 253 5.18 29.25 -12.22
CA VAL A 253 4.49 29.21 -13.50
C VAL A 253 5.34 28.51 -14.56
N ALA A 254 6.63 28.83 -14.68
CA ALA A 254 7.52 28.20 -15.66
C ALA A 254 7.63 26.70 -15.45
N ARG A 255 7.81 26.25 -14.20
CA ARG A 255 7.88 24.83 -13.85
C ARG A 255 6.54 24.11 -14.04
N THR A 256 5.43 24.78 -13.71
CA THR A 256 4.10 24.24 -13.96
C THR A 256 3.90 23.96 -15.45
N VAL A 257 4.23 24.91 -16.32
CA VAL A 257 4.11 24.74 -17.78
C VAL A 257 4.98 23.58 -18.26
N GLN A 258 6.25 23.54 -17.84
CA GLN A 258 7.16 22.45 -18.21
C GLN A 258 6.61 21.07 -17.85
N TRP A 259 6.08 20.90 -16.64
CA TRP A 259 5.51 19.62 -16.20
C TRP A 259 4.20 19.28 -16.92
N LEU A 260 3.31 20.26 -17.11
CA LEU A 260 2.06 20.02 -17.81
C LEU A 260 2.25 19.74 -19.31
N ASP A 261 3.23 20.37 -19.96
CA ASP A 261 3.61 20.06 -21.33
C ASP A 261 4.15 18.63 -21.42
N HIS A 262 5.01 18.22 -20.49
CA HIS A 262 5.53 16.85 -20.42
C HIS A 262 4.41 15.81 -20.23
N PHE A 263 3.45 16.08 -19.35
CA PHE A 263 2.28 15.23 -19.18
C PHE A 263 1.40 15.16 -20.43
N ALA A 264 1.20 16.30 -21.10
CA ALA A 264 0.43 16.35 -22.33
C ALA A 264 1.11 15.59 -23.48
N ASP A 265 2.45 15.69 -23.60
CA ASP A 265 3.24 14.97 -24.61
C ASP A 265 3.19 13.44 -24.42
N ASN A 266 2.87 12.99 -23.19
CA ASN A 266 2.73 11.57 -22.81
C ASN A 266 1.28 11.14 -22.58
N ASP A 267 0.29 11.93 -23.00
CA ASP A 267 -1.14 11.65 -22.85
C ASP A 267 -1.59 11.38 -21.39
N VAL A 268 -0.88 11.92 -20.40
CA VAL A 268 -1.19 11.76 -18.98
C VAL A 268 -2.36 12.65 -18.61
N HIS A 269 -3.46 12.07 -18.15
CA HIS A 269 -4.65 12.81 -17.73
C HIS A 269 -4.93 12.73 -16.20
N ALA A 270 -4.27 11.81 -15.50
CA ALA A 270 -4.30 11.74 -14.03
C ALA A 270 -3.08 10.99 -13.50
N VAL A 271 -2.81 11.15 -12.20
CA VAL A 271 -1.79 10.38 -11.47
C VAL A 271 -2.46 9.65 -10.32
N GLY A 272 -2.31 8.33 -10.29
CA GLY A 272 -2.77 7.45 -9.23
C GLY A 272 -1.71 7.23 -8.17
N PHE A 273 -2.15 7.03 -6.93
CA PHE A 273 -1.31 6.66 -5.78
C PHE A 273 -1.89 5.49 -5.05
N GLY A 274 -1.03 4.66 -4.47
CA GLY A 274 -1.52 3.59 -3.64
C GLY A 274 -0.46 2.66 -3.08
N TRP A 275 -0.96 1.52 -2.64
CA TRP A 275 -0.14 0.43 -2.14
C TRP A 275 -0.05 -0.69 -3.18
N ILE A 276 1.12 -1.27 -3.25
CA ILE A 276 1.38 -2.44 -4.07
C ILE A 276 1.90 -3.51 -3.12
N LEU A 277 1.13 -4.58 -2.99
CA LEU A 277 1.42 -5.69 -2.12
C LEU A 277 1.73 -6.90 -2.99
N LEU A 278 2.87 -7.54 -2.77
CA LEU A 278 3.34 -8.69 -3.55
C LEU A 278 3.54 -9.91 -2.64
N GLU A 279 3.33 -11.10 -3.20
CA GLU A 279 3.72 -12.38 -2.59
C GLU A 279 4.42 -13.23 -3.66
N ASP A 280 5.55 -13.83 -3.31
CA ASP A 280 6.17 -14.89 -4.13
C ASP A 280 5.28 -16.14 -4.11
N ILE A 281 4.97 -16.67 -5.29
CA ILE A 281 4.13 -17.86 -5.47
C ILE A 281 4.84 -18.98 -6.25
N GLY A 282 6.17 -18.94 -6.29
CA GLY A 282 7.01 -19.91 -6.98
C GLY A 282 6.82 -19.87 -8.50
N ASP A 283 6.71 -21.02 -9.14
CA ASP A 283 6.62 -21.12 -10.61
C ASP A 283 5.19 -20.93 -11.17
N ALA A 284 4.22 -20.56 -10.33
CA ALA A 284 2.85 -20.37 -10.79
C ALA A 284 2.72 -19.14 -11.71
N PRO A 285 1.76 -19.13 -12.66
CA PRO A 285 1.44 -17.91 -13.41
C PRO A 285 1.11 -16.75 -12.47
N SER A 286 1.62 -15.55 -12.77
CA SER A 286 1.36 -14.40 -11.94
C SER A 286 -0.11 -13.99 -11.94
N GLU A 287 -0.60 -13.59 -10.77
CA GLU A 287 -1.97 -13.14 -10.52
C GLU A 287 -1.91 -11.66 -10.11
N VAL A 288 -2.51 -10.76 -10.88
CA VAL A 288 -2.52 -9.34 -10.56
C VAL A 288 -3.96 -8.86 -10.37
N THR A 289 -4.26 -8.42 -9.17
CA THR A 289 -5.54 -7.79 -8.84
C THR A 289 -5.32 -6.30 -8.56
N CYS A 290 -5.96 -5.45 -9.36
CA CYS A 290 -5.90 -4.00 -9.22
C CYS A 290 -7.27 -3.46 -8.85
N GLU A 291 -7.37 -2.74 -7.74
CA GLU A 291 -8.63 -2.25 -7.18
C GLU A 291 -8.52 -0.80 -6.73
N GLU A 292 -9.65 -0.11 -6.73
CA GLU A 292 -9.78 1.21 -6.13
C GLU A 292 -10.24 1.07 -4.68
N LEU A 293 -9.53 1.69 -3.76
CA LEU A 293 -9.83 1.70 -2.33
C LEU A 293 -10.13 3.13 -1.88
N SER A 294 -11.23 3.68 -2.38
CA SER A 294 -11.63 5.07 -2.12
C SER A 294 -12.44 5.26 -0.83
N GLN A 295 -13.02 4.19 -0.27
CA GLN A 295 -13.76 4.27 0.98
C GLN A 295 -12.82 4.52 2.18
N PRO A 296 -13.28 5.32 3.17
CA PRO A 296 -12.47 5.56 4.37
C PRO A 296 -12.42 4.30 5.25
N PHE A 297 -11.23 4.01 5.76
CA PHE A 297 -10.99 2.98 6.76
C PHE A 297 -9.93 3.46 7.76
N THR A 298 -9.90 2.89 8.94
CA THR A 298 -9.00 3.27 10.04
C THR A 298 -8.11 2.12 10.51
N ASP A 299 -8.51 0.90 10.21
CA ASP A 299 -7.76 -0.28 10.62
C ASP A 299 -6.46 -0.40 9.81
N PRO A 300 -5.39 -0.96 10.39
CA PRO A 300 -4.16 -1.22 9.65
C PRO A 300 -4.41 -2.16 8.47
N LEU A 301 -3.82 -1.86 7.32
CA LEU A 301 -3.94 -2.69 6.12
C LEU A 301 -3.00 -3.91 6.16
N GLY A 302 -1.93 -3.87 6.96
CA GLY A 302 -0.95 -4.97 7.04
C GLY A 302 -1.57 -6.33 7.38
N PRO A 303 -2.41 -6.46 8.42
CA PRO A 303 -3.10 -7.72 8.72
C PRO A 303 -4.03 -8.18 7.60
N GLU A 304 -4.69 -7.25 6.91
CA GLU A 304 -5.53 -7.57 5.75
C GLU A 304 -4.71 -8.08 4.56
N ALA A 305 -3.52 -7.51 4.34
CA ALA A 305 -2.61 -7.97 3.28
C ALA A 305 -2.23 -9.44 3.48
N GLU A 306 -1.91 -9.84 4.72
CA GLU A 306 -1.61 -11.25 5.04
C GLU A 306 -2.82 -12.15 4.82
N GLU A 307 -3.98 -11.71 5.25
CA GLU A 307 -5.21 -12.47 5.08
C GLU A 307 -5.64 -12.53 3.60
N TYR A 308 -5.46 -11.44 2.84
CA TYR A 308 -5.72 -11.41 1.40
C TYR A 308 -4.92 -12.48 0.66
N PHE A 309 -3.61 -12.56 0.88
CA PHE A 309 -2.78 -13.59 0.24
C PHE A 309 -3.17 -15.01 0.70
N THR A 310 -3.54 -15.19 1.95
CA THR A 310 -4.07 -16.47 2.44
C THR A 310 -5.35 -16.88 1.69
N ARG A 311 -6.28 -15.95 1.47
CA ARG A 311 -7.52 -16.20 0.73
C ARG A 311 -7.25 -16.44 -0.76
N THR A 312 -6.34 -15.66 -1.35
CA THR A 312 -5.97 -15.81 -2.76
C THR A 312 -5.24 -17.13 -3.02
N ALA A 313 -4.34 -17.53 -2.12
CA ALA A 313 -3.68 -18.83 -2.17
C ALA A 313 -4.71 -19.98 -2.08
N TRP A 314 -5.72 -19.85 -1.22
CA TRP A 314 -6.80 -20.84 -1.14
C TRP A 314 -7.63 -20.91 -2.43
N LEU A 315 -7.88 -19.79 -3.10
CA LEU A 315 -8.61 -19.73 -4.37
C LEU A 315 -7.80 -20.26 -5.56
N ARG A 316 -6.46 -20.17 -5.49
CA ARG A 316 -5.57 -20.53 -6.59
C ARG A 316 -5.73 -22.00 -6.98
N GLY A 317 -5.96 -22.23 -8.28
CA GLY A 317 -6.10 -23.55 -8.83
C GLY A 317 -7.43 -24.25 -8.55
N LYS A 318 -8.38 -23.59 -7.85
CA LYS A 318 -9.71 -24.15 -7.63
C LYS A 318 -10.62 -23.92 -8.84
N ASP A 319 -11.27 -24.95 -9.28
CA ASP A 319 -12.32 -24.87 -10.28
C ASP A 319 -13.70 -24.59 -9.64
N ARG A 320 -14.74 -24.52 -10.50
CA ARG A 320 -16.12 -24.30 -10.05
C ARG A 320 -16.60 -25.37 -9.06
N ASP A 321 -16.26 -26.63 -9.33
CA ASP A 321 -16.73 -27.72 -8.50
C ASP A 321 -16.03 -27.70 -7.12
N ASP A 322 -14.74 -27.40 -7.07
CA ASP A 322 -14.02 -27.20 -5.81
C ASP A 322 -14.65 -26.08 -4.95
N ILE A 323 -15.05 -24.97 -5.59
CA ILE A 323 -15.74 -23.85 -4.90
C ILE A 323 -17.12 -24.29 -4.40
N LEU A 324 -17.88 -25.05 -5.20
CA LEU A 324 -19.21 -25.52 -4.80
C LEU A 324 -19.17 -26.59 -3.70
N ASP A 325 -18.16 -27.44 -3.67
CA ASP A 325 -18.03 -28.53 -2.70
C ASP A 325 -17.40 -28.06 -1.36
N ALA A 326 -16.87 -26.83 -1.32
CA ALA A 326 -16.33 -26.22 -0.10
C ALA A 326 -17.43 -25.69 0.82
N LYS A 327 -17.06 -25.54 2.11
CA LYS A 327 -17.92 -24.94 3.13
C LYS A 327 -17.43 -23.53 3.47
N TYR A 328 -18.36 -22.68 3.81
CA TYR A 328 -18.07 -21.27 4.05
C TYR A 328 -18.76 -20.75 5.31
N VAL A 329 -18.33 -19.59 5.75
CA VAL A 329 -18.96 -18.81 6.81
C VAL A 329 -18.94 -17.32 6.45
N VAL A 330 -19.99 -16.61 6.77
CA VAL A 330 -19.99 -15.14 6.72
C VAL A 330 -19.08 -14.63 7.84
N ARG A 331 -18.16 -13.72 7.51
CA ARG A 331 -17.26 -13.12 8.50
C ARG A 331 -18.07 -12.45 9.61
N PRO A 332 -17.69 -12.59 10.90
CA PRO A 332 -18.45 -12.00 12.02
C PRO A 332 -18.60 -10.48 11.97
N THR A 333 -17.68 -9.77 11.29
CA THR A 333 -17.67 -8.32 11.13
C THR A 333 -18.42 -7.82 9.89
N VAL A 334 -19.20 -8.68 9.22
CA VAL A 334 -20.03 -8.29 8.07
C VAL A 334 -21.39 -7.79 8.56
N ALA A 335 -21.75 -6.58 8.14
CA ALA A 335 -23.06 -6.00 8.33
C ALA A 335 -23.92 -6.14 7.06
N LEU A 336 -25.21 -6.39 7.23
CA LEU A 336 -26.22 -6.31 6.18
C LEU A 336 -26.91 -4.95 6.26
N GLU A 337 -26.96 -4.23 5.14
CA GLU A 337 -27.62 -2.94 5.00
C GLU A 337 -28.82 -3.06 4.05
N ASP A 338 -29.99 -2.59 4.51
CA ASP A 338 -31.22 -2.43 3.70
C ASP A 338 -31.35 -0.94 3.36
N ILE A 339 -31.09 -0.58 2.11
CA ILE A 339 -31.00 0.81 1.65
C ILE A 339 -32.21 1.09 0.78
N LYS A 340 -33.02 2.10 1.19
CA LYS A 340 -34.17 2.58 0.45
C LYS A 340 -33.92 3.99 -0.05
N LEU A 341 -34.22 4.22 -1.31
CA LEU A 341 -34.13 5.54 -1.92
C LEU A 341 -35.46 6.29 -1.82
N ALA A 342 -35.41 7.62 -1.75
CA ALA A 342 -36.62 8.44 -1.83
C ALA A 342 -37.35 8.15 -3.13
N ASP A 343 -38.65 7.92 -3.04
CA ASP A 343 -39.50 7.67 -4.21
C ASP A 343 -39.71 8.99 -4.98
N THR A 344 -38.99 9.13 -6.10
CA THR A 344 -39.09 10.32 -6.96
C THR A 344 -40.29 10.29 -7.87
N ASP A 345 -40.88 9.12 -8.14
CA ASP A 345 -42.05 8.97 -9.02
C ASP A 345 -43.33 9.35 -8.30
N LEU A 346 -43.47 8.92 -7.03
CA LEU A 346 -44.56 9.34 -6.17
C LEU A 346 -44.32 10.69 -5.51
N GLY A 347 -43.07 11.17 -5.49
CA GLY A 347 -42.69 12.43 -4.85
C GLY A 347 -42.80 12.40 -3.32
N MET A 348 -42.97 11.22 -2.71
CA MET A 348 -43.08 11.03 -1.26
C MET A 348 -42.72 9.60 -0.86
N GLY A 349 -42.15 9.44 0.33
CA GLY A 349 -41.80 8.13 0.87
C GLY A 349 -40.48 7.60 0.29
N PHE A 350 -40.28 6.29 0.40
CA PHE A 350 -39.10 5.58 -0.06
C PHE A 350 -39.53 4.37 -0.89
N ALA A 351 -38.86 4.19 -2.02
CA ALA A 351 -39.01 3.04 -2.91
C ALA A 351 -37.64 2.46 -3.18
N ASP A 352 -37.59 1.40 -3.95
CA ASP A 352 -36.42 0.64 -4.33
C ASP A 352 -35.55 0.20 -3.15
N GLU A 353 -35.39 -1.08 -3.03
CA GLU A 353 -34.59 -1.73 -2.01
C GLU A 353 -33.26 -2.16 -2.63
N THR A 354 -32.16 -1.68 -2.06
CA THR A 354 -30.82 -2.16 -2.38
C THR A 354 -30.25 -2.82 -1.14
N LEU A 355 -29.96 -4.12 -1.24
CA LEU A 355 -29.27 -4.86 -0.20
C LEU A 355 -27.77 -4.75 -0.41
N ARG A 356 -27.06 -4.47 0.66
CA ARG A 356 -25.61 -4.38 0.65
C ARG A 356 -25.04 -5.14 1.85
N ILE A 357 -23.96 -5.85 1.63
CA ILE A 357 -23.13 -6.40 2.71
C ILE A 357 -21.81 -5.64 2.76
N THR A 358 -21.41 -5.23 3.95
CA THR A 358 -20.23 -4.39 4.18
C THR A 358 -19.40 -4.98 5.30
N ARG A 359 -18.09 -5.12 5.10
CA ARG A 359 -17.16 -5.37 6.20
C ARG A 359 -17.08 -4.12 7.08
N THR A 360 -17.16 -4.30 8.40
CA THR A 360 -17.02 -3.20 9.37
C THR A 360 -15.59 -3.04 9.87
N ASP A 361 -14.69 -3.97 9.50
CA ASP A 361 -13.25 -4.00 9.78
C ASP A 361 -12.40 -3.90 8.50
N GLY A 362 -11.09 -3.71 8.67
CA GLY A 362 -10.11 -3.66 7.58
C GLY A 362 -10.46 -2.61 6.51
N PRO A 363 -10.30 -2.95 5.21
CA PRO A 363 -10.56 -2.03 4.10
C PRO A 363 -12.03 -1.66 3.88
N ARG A 364 -12.96 -2.26 4.65
CA ARG A 364 -14.39 -2.00 4.59
C ARG A 364 -15.03 -2.23 3.22
N PHE A 365 -14.62 -3.29 2.55
CA PHE A 365 -15.22 -3.70 1.28
C PHE A 365 -16.72 -3.90 1.40
N SER A 366 -17.45 -3.52 0.35
CA SER A 366 -18.90 -3.51 0.30
C SER A 366 -19.38 -4.07 -1.03
N HIS A 367 -20.37 -4.96 -1.00
CA HIS A 367 -21.00 -5.54 -2.17
C HIS A 367 -22.51 -5.32 -2.15
N THR A 368 -23.03 -4.79 -3.26
CA THR A 368 -24.48 -4.83 -3.50
C THR A 368 -24.85 -6.26 -3.88
N ILE A 369 -25.86 -6.80 -3.21
CA ILE A 369 -26.35 -8.17 -3.40
C ILE A 369 -27.85 -8.16 -3.66
N ASP A 370 -28.36 -9.21 -4.26
CA ASP A 370 -29.79 -9.46 -4.36
C ASP A 370 -30.31 -10.39 -3.26
N ALA A 371 -31.61 -10.60 -3.24
CA ALA A 371 -32.27 -11.49 -2.27
C ALA A 371 -31.85 -12.96 -2.44
N GLY A 372 -31.43 -13.35 -3.64
CA GLY A 372 -30.90 -14.69 -3.91
C GLY A 372 -29.57 -14.93 -3.23
N ILE A 373 -28.62 -14.03 -3.46
CA ILE A 373 -27.29 -14.07 -2.80
C ILE A 373 -27.46 -13.97 -1.28
N LEU A 374 -28.32 -13.08 -0.78
CA LEU A 374 -28.60 -12.98 0.66
C LEU A 374 -29.10 -14.32 1.22
N SER A 375 -30.02 -15.00 0.51
CA SER A 375 -30.54 -16.30 0.94
C SER A 375 -29.43 -17.38 0.98
N LEU A 376 -28.56 -17.40 -0.02
CA LEU A 376 -27.44 -18.32 -0.08
C LEU A 376 -26.45 -18.10 1.07
N ILE A 377 -25.97 -16.86 1.26
CA ILE A 377 -24.98 -16.56 2.31
C ILE A 377 -25.55 -16.75 3.72
N SER A 378 -26.86 -16.55 3.90
CA SER A 378 -27.56 -16.81 5.18
C SER A 378 -27.61 -18.30 5.53
N GLY A 379 -27.43 -19.20 4.55
CA GLY A 379 -27.36 -20.65 4.74
C GLY A 379 -25.95 -21.18 5.02
N LEU A 380 -24.91 -20.33 4.92
CA LEU A 380 -23.54 -20.73 5.10
C LEU A 380 -23.21 -20.97 6.58
N HIS A 381 -22.53 -22.07 6.88
CA HIS A 381 -22.05 -22.39 8.22
C HIS A 381 -20.78 -23.27 8.12
N PRO A 382 -19.71 -23.03 8.90
CA PRO A 382 -18.43 -23.72 8.75
C PRO A 382 -18.53 -25.24 9.00
N ASN A 383 -19.47 -25.68 9.82
CA ASN A 383 -19.78 -27.10 10.08
C ASN A 383 -21.07 -27.57 9.38
N GLY A 384 -21.61 -26.75 8.48
CA GLY A 384 -22.86 -27.01 7.76
C GLY A 384 -22.65 -27.76 6.44
N LEU A 385 -23.50 -27.41 5.48
CA LEU A 385 -23.52 -27.99 4.15
C LEU A 385 -22.46 -27.32 3.23
N PRO A 386 -21.93 -28.03 2.23
CA PRO A 386 -21.21 -27.41 1.13
C PRO A 386 -22.09 -26.41 0.37
N LEU A 387 -21.46 -25.46 -0.34
CA LEU A 387 -22.19 -24.45 -1.11
C LEU A 387 -23.16 -25.09 -2.11
N ARG A 388 -22.80 -26.17 -2.79
CA ARG A 388 -23.63 -26.91 -3.72
C ARG A 388 -24.98 -27.33 -3.10
N ASP A 389 -24.93 -27.86 -1.90
CA ASP A 389 -26.15 -28.31 -1.20
C ASP A 389 -27.01 -27.12 -0.77
N VAL A 390 -26.39 -26.00 -0.36
CA VAL A 390 -27.10 -24.76 -0.04
C VAL A 390 -27.80 -24.20 -1.27
N VAL A 391 -27.15 -24.21 -2.45
CA VAL A 391 -27.75 -23.83 -3.74
C VAL A 391 -28.90 -24.74 -4.10
N GLY A 392 -28.74 -26.06 -3.92
CA GLY A 392 -29.79 -27.05 -4.16
C GLY A 392 -31.02 -26.80 -3.28
N LEU A 393 -30.85 -26.53 -1.99
CA LEU A 393 -31.93 -26.17 -1.08
C LEU A 393 -32.65 -24.89 -1.50
N TYR A 394 -31.87 -23.88 -1.90
CA TYR A 394 -32.42 -22.61 -2.39
C TYR A 394 -33.25 -22.84 -3.66
N ALA A 395 -32.73 -23.57 -4.66
CA ALA A 395 -33.45 -23.92 -5.90
C ALA A 395 -34.77 -24.64 -5.61
N ALA A 396 -34.74 -25.63 -4.71
CA ALA A 396 -35.92 -26.37 -4.30
C ALA A 396 -36.99 -25.47 -3.64
N SER A 397 -36.57 -24.52 -2.80
CA SER A 397 -37.45 -23.54 -2.14
C SER A 397 -38.17 -22.62 -3.13
N ARG A 398 -37.56 -22.38 -4.30
CA ARG A 398 -38.12 -21.54 -5.39
C ARG A 398 -38.94 -22.32 -6.38
N GLY A 399 -39.02 -23.67 -6.23
CA GLY A 399 -39.66 -24.54 -7.21
C GLY A 399 -38.86 -24.67 -8.51
N THR A 400 -37.59 -24.33 -8.50
CA THR A 400 -36.67 -24.42 -9.64
C THR A 400 -36.01 -25.80 -9.58
N GLY A 401 -36.49 -26.75 -10.39
CA GLY A 401 -36.02 -28.13 -10.34
C GLY A 401 -35.48 -28.68 -11.66
N GLN A 402 -35.42 -27.83 -12.70
CA GLN A 402 -34.83 -28.23 -13.95
C GLN A 402 -33.28 -28.25 -13.83
N PRO A 403 -32.58 -29.28 -14.29
CA PRO A 403 -31.12 -29.37 -14.15
C PRO A 403 -30.36 -28.15 -14.70
N GLU A 404 -30.80 -27.60 -15.84
CA GLU A 404 -30.17 -26.42 -16.48
C GLU A 404 -30.29 -25.16 -15.61
N ASP A 405 -31.42 -24.97 -14.93
CA ASP A 405 -31.62 -23.83 -14.04
C ASP A 405 -30.75 -23.95 -12.77
N VAL A 406 -30.60 -25.15 -12.24
CA VAL A 406 -29.75 -25.44 -11.07
C VAL A 406 -28.29 -25.21 -11.43
N GLU A 407 -27.83 -25.69 -12.58
CA GLU A 407 -26.43 -25.47 -13.04
C GLU A 407 -26.11 -23.99 -13.22
N LYS A 408 -27.06 -23.20 -13.71
CA LYS A 408 -26.90 -21.75 -13.83
C LYS A 408 -26.78 -21.10 -12.46
N LEU A 409 -27.63 -21.48 -11.50
CA LEU A 409 -27.57 -20.98 -10.11
C LEU A 409 -26.23 -21.35 -9.44
N GLU A 410 -25.75 -22.57 -9.65
CA GLU A 410 -24.43 -23.01 -9.16
C GLU A 410 -23.30 -22.15 -9.72
N ALA A 411 -23.31 -21.86 -11.01
CA ALA A 411 -22.29 -21.01 -11.65
C ALA A 411 -22.32 -19.57 -11.10
N GLU A 412 -23.52 -18.99 -10.93
CA GLU A 412 -23.69 -17.64 -10.37
C GLU A 412 -23.27 -17.62 -8.90
N ALA A 413 -23.64 -18.63 -8.10
CA ALA A 413 -23.26 -18.73 -6.69
C ALA A 413 -21.74 -18.88 -6.51
N ALA A 414 -21.10 -19.75 -7.30
CA ALA A 414 -19.66 -19.94 -7.25
C ALA A 414 -18.92 -18.63 -7.56
N LYS A 415 -19.33 -17.92 -8.61
CA LYS A 415 -18.75 -16.62 -8.96
C LYS A 415 -18.91 -15.60 -7.83
N ALA A 416 -20.12 -15.45 -7.30
CA ALA A 416 -20.39 -14.51 -6.21
C ALA A 416 -19.56 -14.84 -4.96
N VAL A 417 -19.46 -16.12 -4.59
CA VAL A 417 -18.68 -16.53 -3.42
C VAL A 417 -17.19 -16.28 -3.62
N VAL A 418 -16.63 -16.49 -4.81
CA VAL A 418 -15.22 -16.14 -5.11
C VAL A 418 -14.95 -14.66 -4.86
N ASP A 419 -15.82 -13.77 -5.35
CA ASP A 419 -15.67 -12.31 -5.14
C ASP A 419 -15.81 -11.95 -3.66
N LEU A 420 -16.75 -12.57 -2.93
CA LEU A 420 -16.92 -12.37 -1.50
C LEU A 420 -15.76 -12.90 -0.66
N VAL A 421 -15.15 -14.03 -1.07
CA VAL A 421 -13.95 -14.57 -0.43
C VAL A 421 -12.75 -13.67 -0.67
N ARG A 422 -12.56 -13.18 -1.90
CA ARG A 422 -11.45 -12.28 -2.23
C ARG A 422 -11.47 -11.04 -1.35
N HIS A 423 -12.62 -10.44 -1.11
CA HIS A 423 -12.79 -9.29 -0.22
C HIS A 423 -13.00 -9.63 1.27
N GLY A 424 -12.98 -10.92 1.60
CA GLY A 424 -13.08 -11.40 2.97
C GLY A 424 -14.42 -11.16 3.65
N LEU A 425 -15.53 -11.02 2.89
CA LEU A 425 -16.88 -10.96 3.44
C LEU A 425 -17.41 -12.37 3.79
N VAL A 426 -16.98 -13.35 3.00
CA VAL A 426 -17.20 -14.76 3.24
C VAL A 426 -15.83 -15.43 3.36
N LEU A 427 -15.70 -16.38 4.25
CA LEU A 427 -14.45 -17.12 4.45
C LEU A 427 -14.68 -18.60 4.23
N PRO A 428 -13.76 -19.31 3.54
CA PRO A 428 -13.71 -20.75 3.58
C PRO A 428 -13.59 -21.26 5.02
N ALA A 429 -14.28 -22.33 5.34
CA ALA A 429 -14.29 -22.89 6.70
C ALA A 429 -12.89 -23.22 7.21
N GLU A 430 -12.00 -23.66 6.33
CA GLU A 430 -10.59 -23.95 6.61
C GLU A 430 -9.83 -22.71 7.13
N ILE A 431 -10.01 -21.56 6.47
CA ILE A 431 -9.38 -20.30 6.85
C ILE A 431 -10.01 -19.75 8.14
N ALA A 432 -11.33 -19.81 8.24
CA ALA A 432 -12.04 -19.28 9.40
C ALA A 432 -11.65 -19.98 10.72
N GLN A 433 -11.32 -21.28 10.67
CA GLN A 433 -10.84 -22.03 11.82
C GLN A 433 -9.46 -21.55 12.32
N LEU A 434 -8.63 -21.07 11.41
CA LEU A 434 -7.29 -20.52 11.77
C LEU A 434 -7.37 -19.11 12.33
N THR A 435 -8.39 -18.35 11.96
CA THR A 435 -8.49 -16.92 12.27
C THR A 435 -9.39 -16.63 13.48
N TYR A 436 -10.45 -17.43 13.71
CA TYR A 436 -11.53 -17.10 14.66
C TYR A 436 -11.89 -18.20 15.66
N LEU A 437 -11.31 -19.40 15.57
CA LEU A 437 -11.52 -20.53 16.46
C LEU A 437 -10.22 -21.05 17.06
#